data_620890307fb2dd7d32a511a37f24cac8
#
_entry.id   620890307fb2dd7d32a511a37f24cac8
#
_cell.length_a   1.000
_cell.length_b   1.000
_cell.length_c   1.000
_cell.angle_alpha   90.00
_cell.angle_beta   90.00
_cell.angle_gamma   90.00
#
_symmetry.space_group_name_H-M   'P 1'
#
loop_
_entity.id
_entity.type
_entity.pdbx_description
1 polymer ?
#
loop_
_entity_poly.entity_id
_entity_poly.type
_entity_poly.pdbx_seq_one_letter_code
_entity_poly.pdbx_strand_id
1 'polypeptide(L)'
;EQRPVVITQNEWMRRMKEMRRFQQGMNFYAQMPDSLNLVLNAAHPLVKRVLDDCKATTDEELKPIEAELKGQEARLAAIRQQQDKKKPEELTQDDKDMKAETEKAVEEQKHKKEDVLNVFAAKNDIVHQLIDLALLQNGMLKGEALDKFLKRSVELIK
;
A
#
# COMPACT_ATOMS: atom_id res chain seq x y z
N GLU A 1 20.41 -9.07 8.96
CA GLU A 1 20.90 -7.84 8.34
C GLU A 1 19.78 -6.85 8.12
N GLN A 2 20.03 -5.62 8.56
CA GLN A 2 18.93 -4.88 9.16
C GLN A 2 18.65 -3.61 8.38
N ARG A 3 18.31 -3.76 7.11
CA ARG A 3 17.82 -2.64 6.34
C ARG A 3 16.37 -2.34 6.74
N PRO A 4 16.01 -1.08 6.96
CA PRO A 4 14.64 -0.71 7.32
C PRO A 4 13.66 -0.98 6.19
N VAL A 5 14.13 -0.82 4.95
CA VAL A 5 13.31 -0.91 3.75
C VAL A 5 14.14 -1.41 2.57
N VAL A 6 13.53 -2.20 1.71
CA VAL A 6 14.15 -2.74 0.49
C VAL A 6 13.15 -2.66 -0.66
N ILE A 7 13.61 -2.25 -1.83
CA ILE A 7 12.83 -2.37 -3.08
C ILE A 7 13.19 -3.69 -3.75
N THR A 8 12.18 -4.47 -4.09
CA THR A 8 12.32 -5.71 -4.84
C THR A 8 11.58 -5.59 -6.18
N GLN A 9 12.14 -6.19 -7.21
CA GLN A 9 11.48 -6.36 -8.51
C GLN A 9 10.92 -7.77 -8.62
N ASN A 10 9.83 -7.91 -9.35
CA ASN A 10 9.32 -9.22 -9.71
C ASN A 10 10.37 -9.90 -10.63
N GLU A 11 10.89 -11.05 -10.17
CA GLU A 11 11.93 -11.81 -10.87
C GLU A 11 11.52 -12.21 -12.30
N TRP A 12 10.24 -12.54 -12.50
CA TRP A 12 9.72 -12.85 -13.83
C TRP A 12 9.80 -11.64 -14.77
N MET A 13 9.40 -10.46 -14.30
CA MET A 13 9.49 -9.21 -15.07
C MET A 13 10.93 -8.84 -15.40
N ARG A 14 11.85 -9.02 -14.44
CA ARG A 14 13.28 -8.81 -14.65
C ARG A 14 13.83 -9.73 -15.74
N ARG A 15 13.53 -11.03 -15.68
CA ARG A 15 13.96 -12.01 -16.68
C ARG A 15 13.37 -11.74 -18.06
N MET A 16 12.09 -11.34 -18.13
CA MET A 16 11.45 -10.96 -19.37
C MET A 16 12.12 -9.76 -20.02
N LYS A 17 12.56 -8.77 -19.24
CA LYS A 17 13.33 -7.61 -19.72
C LYS A 17 14.74 -8.00 -20.21
N GLU A 18 15.40 -8.90 -19.51
CA GLU A 18 16.71 -9.40 -19.92
C GLU A 18 16.65 -10.20 -21.25
N MET A 19 15.65 -11.07 -21.40
CA MET A 19 15.44 -11.82 -22.66
C MET A 19 15.17 -10.92 -23.87
N ARG A 20 14.61 -9.73 -23.67
CA ARG A 20 14.37 -8.75 -24.73
C ARG A 20 15.63 -8.19 -25.38
N ARG A 21 16.74 -8.15 -24.65
CA ARG A 21 18.04 -7.74 -25.22
C ARG A 21 18.52 -8.70 -26.31
N PHE A 22 17.96 -9.92 -26.35
CA PHE A 22 18.34 -10.97 -27.27
C PHE A 22 17.32 -11.27 -28.37
N GLN A 23 16.06 -10.78 -28.26
CA GLN A 23 15.01 -11.00 -29.26
C GLN A 23 14.46 -9.68 -29.79
N GLN A 24 14.87 -9.29 -30.98
CA GLN A 24 14.26 -8.19 -31.73
C GLN A 24 12.86 -8.63 -32.19
N GLY A 25 11.80 -8.12 -31.59
CA GLY A 25 10.43 -8.35 -32.06
C GLY A 25 9.31 -8.26 -31.03
N MET A 26 9.57 -8.33 -29.72
CA MET A 26 8.53 -8.26 -28.68
C MET A 26 8.46 -6.87 -28.01
N ASN A 27 8.00 -5.85 -28.73
CA ASN A 27 7.88 -4.48 -28.20
C ASN A 27 6.75 -4.30 -27.19
N PHE A 28 5.80 -5.22 -27.09
CA PHE A 28 4.63 -5.09 -26.21
C PHE A 28 5.01 -4.99 -24.70
N TYR A 29 5.95 -5.83 -24.26
CA TYR A 29 6.42 -5.80 -22.85
C TYR A 29 7.38 -4.64 -22.54
N ALA A 30 7.78 -3.86 -23.57
CA ALA A 30 8.69 -2.71 -23.40
C ALA A 30 8.03 -1.54 -22.70
N GLN A 31 6.74 -1.39 -22.85
CA GLN A 31 5.95 -0.28 -22.35
C GLN A 31 5.28 -0.58 -21.01
N MET A 32 5.42 -1.80 -20.48
CA MET A 32 4.92 -2.10 -19.14
C MET A 32 5.76 -1.38 -18.08
N PRO A 33 5.14 -0.61 -17.18
CA PRO A 33 5.84 0.04 -16.08
C PRO A 33 6.52 -1.01 -15.19
N ASP A 34 7.67 -0.65 -14.61
CA ASP A 34 8.36 -1.51 -13.65
C ASP A 34 7.48 -1.71 -12.41
N SER A 35 7.08 -2.95 -12.16
CA SER A 35 6.42 -3.31 -10.92
C SER A 35 7.49 -3.47 -9.84
N LEU A 36 7.56 -2.48 -8.96
CA LEU A 36 8.45 -2.46 -7.81
C LEU A 36 7.65 -2.72 -6.55
N ASN A 37 8.15 -3.58 -5.68
CA ASN A 37 7.58 -3.82 -4.36
C ASN A 37 8.48 -3.20 -3.30
N LEU A 38 7.89 -2.39 -2.43
CA LEU A 38 8.55 -1.85 -1.25
C LEU A 38 8.32 -2.82 -0.08
N VAL A 39 9.40 -3.40 0.44
CA VAL A 39 9.35 -4.33 1.57
C VAL A 39 9.90 -3.64 2.81
N LEU A 40 9.08 -3.55 3.86
CA LEU A 40 9.43 -2.93 5.13
C LEU A 40 9.86 -3.99 6.15
N ASN A 41 10.93 -3.71 6.88
CA ASN A 41 11.35 -4.52 8.03
C ASN A 41 10.65 -4.02 9.30
N ALA A 42 9.55 -4.68 9.67
CA ALA A 42 8.76 -4.30 10.83
C ALA A 42 9.52 -4.38 12.18
N ALA A 43 10.63 -5.12 12.24
CA ALA A 43 11.49 -5.21 13.42
C ALA A 43 12.47 -4.03 13.54
N HIS A 44 12.70 -3.28 12.48
CA HIS A 44 13.68 -2.19 12.45
C HIS A 44 13.22 -1.00 13.31
N PRO A 45 14.11 -0.40 14.15
CA PRO A 45 13.74 0.70 15.05
C PRO A 45 13.09 1.90 14.34
N LEU A 46 13.61 2.31 13.18
CA LEU A 46 13.02 3.42 12.41
C LEU A 46 11.61 3.12 11.91
N VAL A 47 11.34 1.88 11.49
CA VAL A 47 10.00 1.47 11.07
C VAL A 47 9.04 1.45 12.25
N LYS A 48 9.49 0.95 13.42
CA LYS A 48 8.70 1.01 14.65
C LYS A 48 8.38 2.44 15.05
N ARG A 49 9.36 3.34 14.98
CA ARG A 49 9.15 4.76 15.27
C ARG A 49 8.08 5.37 14.35
N VAL A 50 8.13 5.10 13.05
CA VAL A 50 7.07 5.56 12.11
C VAL A 50 5.71 5.01 12.49
N LEU A 51 5.62 3.74 12.90
CA LEU A 51 4.35 3.13 13.33
C LEU A 51 3.82 3.76 14.62
N ASP A 52 4.70 4.08 15.57
CA ASP A 52 4.33 4.73 16.82
C ASP A 52 3.88 6.18 16.57
N ASP A 53 4.60 6.92 15.75
CA ASP A 53 4.24 8.28 15.32
C ASP A 53 2.90 8.29 14.56
N CYS A 54 2.68 7.32 13.69
CA CYS A 54 1.42 7.13 12.96
C CYS A 54 0.27 6.91 13.94
N LYS A 55 0.39 5.98 14.87
CA LYS A 55 -0.62 5.73 15.91
C LYS A 55 -0.89 6.97 16.74
N ALA A 56 0.15 7.64 17.23
CA ALA A 56 -0.01 8.83 18.04
C ALA A 56 -0.73 9.98 17.33
N THR A 57 -0.55 10.09 16.01
CA THR A 57 -1.09 11.19 15.21
C THR A 57 -2.49 10.89 14.66
N THR A 58 -2.77 9.63 14.30
CA THR A 58 -3.99 9.28 13.56
C THR A 58 -5.01 8.46 14.37
N ASP A 59 -4.69 8.04 15.59
CA ASP A 59 -5.51 7.13 16.39
C ASP A 59 -6.93 7.66 16.64
N GLU A 60 -7.07 8.96 16.91
CA GLU A 60 -8.37 9.58 17.14
C GLU A 60 -9.25 9.57 15.87
N GLU A 61 -8.67 9.79 14.70
CA GLU A 61 -9.39 9.77 13.42
C GLU A 61 -9.64 8.34 12.93
N LEU A 62 -8.71 7.43 13.15
CA LEU A 62 -8.82 6.04 12.68
C LEU A 62 -9.77 5.19 13.51
N LYS A 63 -9.85 5.37 14.83
CA LYS A 63 -10.73 4.56 15.70
C LYS A 63 -12.17 4.47 15.23
N PRO A 64 -12.87 5.59 14.95
CA PRO A 64 -14.25 5.51 14.47
C PRO A 64 -14.35 4.86 13.08
N ILE A 65 -13.40 5.11 12.18
CA ILE A 65 -13.37 4.51 10.84
C ILE A 65 -13.16 3.00 10.94
N GLU A 66 -12.24 2.55 11.78
CA GLU A 66 -11.96 1.12 11.97
C GLU A 66 -13.12 0.39 12.67
N ALA A 67 -13.80 1.03 13.60
CA ALA A 67 -14.99 0.47 14.24
C ALA A 67 -16.12 0.27 13.22
N GLU A 68 -16.38 1.27 12.38
CA GLU A 68 -17.38 1.20 11.32
C GLU A 68 -16.99 0.16 10.26
N LEU A 69 -15.74 0.16 9.81
CA LEU A 69 -15.21 -0.82 8.85
C LEU A 69 -15.42 -2.24 9.36
N LYS A 70 -15.05 -2.52 10.61
CA LYS A 70 -15.25 -3.83 11.24
C LYS A 70 -16.72 -4.22 11.30
N GLY A 71 -17.62 -3.28 11.58
CA GLY A 71 -19.06 -3.50 11.58
C GLY A 71 -19.59 -3.89 10.19
N GLN A 72 -19.18 -3.15 9.16
CA GLN A 72 -19.59 -3.40 7.78
C GLN A 72 -18.98 -4.72 7.24
N GLU A 73 -17.74 -5.03 7.56
CA GLU A 73 -17.12 -6.32 7.18
C GLU A 73 -17.82 -7.51 7.84
N ALA A 74 -18.21 -7.40 9.11
CA ALA A 74 -18.98 -8.43 9.80
C ALA A 74 -20.36 -8.62 9.14
N ARG A 75 -21.04 -7.51 8.77
CA ARG A 75 -22.30 -7.55 8.05
C ARG A 75 -22.16 -8.21 6.68
N LEU A 76 -21.13 -7.85 5.93
CA LEU A 76 -20.82 -8.44 4.63
C LEU A 76 -20.56 -9.95 4.74
N ALA A 77 -19.81 -10.38 5.75
CA ALA A 77 -19.53 -11.78 6.02
C ALA A 77 -20.83 -12.56 6.32
N ALA A 78 -21.74 -11.99 7.10
CA ALA A 78 -23.05 -12.60 7.39
C ALA A 78 -23.91 -12.71 6.13
N ILE A 79 -23.95 -11.68 5.30
CA ILE A 79 -24.67 -11.70 4.02
C ILE A 79 -24.11 -12.79 3.10
N ARG A 80 -22.80 -12.88 2.95
CA ARG A 80 -22.15 -13.92 2.13
C ARG A 80 -22.47 -15.31 2.65
N GLN A 81 -22.39 -15.54 3.95
CA GLN A 81 -22.74 -16.83 4.55
C GLN A 81 -24.21 -17.23 4.34
N GLN A 82 -25.12 -16.26 4.33
CA GLN A 82 -26.55 -16.52 4.04
C GLN A 82 -26.75 -16.83 2.55
N GLN A 83 -26.10 -16.09 1.66
CA GLN A 83 -26.19 -16.28 0.21
C GLN A 83 -25.57 -17.60 -0.24
N ASP A 84 -24.46 -18.03 0.38
CA ASP A 84 -23.79 -19.30 0.08
C ASP A 84 -24.68 -20.54 0.41
N LYS A 85 -25.67 -20.36 1.28
CA LYS A 85 -26.65 -21.41 1.62
C LYS A 85 -27.81 -21.51 0.63
N LYS A 86 -27.99 -20.47 -0.20
CA LYS A 86 -29.02 -20.40 -1.23
C LYS A 86 -28.49 -20.93 -2.56
N LYS A 87 -29.31 -21.54 -3.37
CA LYS A 87 -28.93 -21.85 -4.76
C LYS A 87 -28.89 -20.55 -5.58
N PRO A 88 -28.10 -20.47 -6.63
CA PRO A 88 -28.01 -19.27 -7.49
C PRO A 88 -29.37 -18.76 -8.00
N GLU A 89 -30.30 -19.70 -8.21
CA GLU A 89 -31.67 -19.45 -8.69
C GLU A 89 -32.58 -18.85 -7.61
N GLU A 90 -32.21 -19.01 -6.35
CA GLU A 90 -32.96 -18.55 -5.16
C GLU A 90 -32.51 -17.16 -4.67
N LEU A 91 -31.45 -16.62 -5.26
CA LEU A 91 -30.94 -15.29 -4.94
C LEU A 91 -31.84 -14.24 -5.56
N THR A 92 -32.51 -13.46 -4.71
CA THR A 92 -33.35 -12.33 -5.13
C THR A 92 -32.51 -11.13 -5.55
N GLN A 93 -33.12 -10.17 -6.24
CA GLN A 93 -32.47 -8.90 -6.58
C GLN A 93 -32.08 -8.14 -5.30
N ASP A 94 -32.96 -8.13 -4.30
CA ASP A 94 -32.71 -7.51 -3.00
C ASP A 94 -31.48 -8.11 -2.29
N ASP A 95 -31.29 -9.44 -2.37
CA ASP A 95 -30.07 -10.09 -1.83
C ASP A 95 -28.79 -9.55 -2.49
N LYS A 96 -28.82 -9.34 -3.81
CA LYS A 96 -27.68 -8.81 -4.58
C LYS A 96 -27.43 -7.34 -4.27
N ASP A 97 -28.49 -6.55 -4.20
CA ASP A 97 -28.41 -5.11 -3.91
C ASP A 97 -27.89 -4.87 -2.50
N MET A 98 -28.38 -5.63 -1.50
CA MET A 98 -27.90 -5.55 -0.13
C MET A 98 -26.40 -5.87 -0.02
N LYS A 99 -25.93 -6.89 -0.76
CA LYS A 99 -24.50 -7.23 -0.82
C LYS A 99 -23.70 -6.10 -1.45
N ALA A 100 -24.15 -5.58 -2.61
CA ALA A 100 -23.46 -4.53 -3.33
C ALA A 100 -23.38 -3.21 -2.51
N GLU A 101 -24.46 -2.83 -1.82
CA GLU A 101 -24.47 -1.68 -0.91
C GLU A 101 -23.49 -1.86 0.25
N THR A 102 -23.46 -3.07 0.86
CA THR A 102 -22.53 -3.34 1.97
C THR A 102 -21.07 -3.39 1.49
N GLU A 103 -20.79 -3.97 0.32
CA GLU A 103 -19.46 -3.95 -0.31
C GLU A 103 -19.00 -2.50 -0.58
N LYS A 104 -19.90 -1.65 -1.08
CA LYS A 104 -19.62 -0.24 -1.28
C LYS A 104 -19.33 0.49 0.03
N ALA A 105 -20.11 0.24 1.08
CA ALA A 105 -19.86 0.82 2.40
C ALA A 105 -18.50 0.39 2.98
N VAL A 106 -18.10 -0.88 2.81
CA VAL A 106 -16.76 -1.37 3.20
C VAL A 106 -15.68 -0.62 2.44
N GLU A 107 -15.84 -0.46 1.13
CA GLU A 107 -14.85 0.22 0.29
C GLU A 107 -14.71 1.71 0.65
N GLU A 108 -15.82 2.39 0.90
CA GLU A 108 -15.82 3.78 1.37
C GLU A 108 -15.06 3.97 2.69
N GLN A 109 -15.22 3.06 3.65
CA GLN A 109 -14.47 3.12 4.91
C GLN A 109 -12.98 2.80 4.72
N LYS A 110 -12.64 1.88 3.82
CA LYS A 110 -11.24 1.62 3.45
C LYS A 110 -10.57 2.84 2.83
N HIS A 111 -11.26 3.52 1.92
CA HIS A 111 -10.75 4.77 1.33
C HIS A 111 -10.54 5.86 2.38
N LYS A 112 -11.50 6.06 3.29
CA LYS A 112 -11.32 7.03 4.39
C LYS A 112 -10.09 6.72 5.24
N LYS A 113 -9.91 5.44 5.57
CA LYS A 113 -8.72 4.98 6.32
C LYS A 113 -7.43 5.27 5.53
N GLU A 114 -7.42 4.96 4.25
CA GLU A 114 -6.29 5.19 3.36
C GLU A 114 -5.97 6.68 3.24
N ASP A 115 -6.97 7.55 3.11
CA ASP A 115 -6.81 9.00 3.05
C ASP A 115 -6.13 9.55 4.30
N VAL A 116 -6.56 9.13 5.50
CA VAL A 116 -5.93 9.53 6.77
C VAL A 116 -4.46 9.11 6.82
N LEU A 117 -4.17 7.86 6.43
CA LEU A 117 -2.79 7.34 6.39
C LEU A 117 -1.93 8.04 5.33
N ASN A 118 -2.49 8.37 4.18
CA ASN A 118 -1.80 9.10 3.12
C ASN A 118 -1.45 10.53 3.55
N VAL A 119 -2.35 11.21 4.26
CA VAL A 119 -2.08 12.54 4.84
C VAL A 119 -0.94 12.47 5.86
N PHE A 120 -0.93 11.45 6.73
CA PHE A 120 0.18 11.22 7.65
C PHE A 120 1.48 10.98 6.92
N ALA A 121 1.50 10.03 5.97
CA ALA A 121 2.69 9.67 5.22
C ALA A 121 3.28 10.86 4.45
N ALA A 122 2.42 11.70 3.85
CA ALA A 122 2.84 12.89 3.11
C ALA A 122 3.49 13.98 3.98
N LYS A 123 3.24 13.97 5.29
CA LYS A 123 3.79 14.94 6.24
C LYS A 123 4.96 14.41 7.08
N ASN A 124 5.22 13.10 7.03
CA ASN A 124 6.23 12.46 7.87
C ASN A 124 7.58 12.36 7.17
N ASP A 125 8.56 13.12 7.64
CA ASP A 125 9.89 13.17 7.04
C ASP A 125 10.66 11.85 7.12
N ILE A 126 10.41 11.03 8.15
CA ILE A 126 11.04 9.72 8.28
C ILE A 126 10.50 8.76 7.22
N VAL A 127 9.20 8.81 6.90
CA VAL A 127 8.61 8.02 5.81
C VAL A 127 9.27 8.38 4.48
N HIS A 128 9.37 9.67 4.17
CA HIS A 128 10.05 10.12 2.94
C HIS A 128 11.52 9.69 2.92
N GLN A 129 12.21 9.80 4.06
CA GLN A 129 13.60 9.42 4.17
C GLN A 129 13.82 7.91 3.94
N LEU A 130 12.93 7.06 4.46
CA LEU A 130 12.99 5.61 4.25
C LEU A 130 12.75 5.23 2.79
N ILE A 131 11.76 5.85 2.13
CA ILE A 131 11.46 5.62 0.72
C ILE A 131 12.66 6.03 -0.15
N ASP A 132 13.18 7.23 0.07
CA ASP A 132 14.31 7.75 -0.70
C ASP A 132 15.59 6.93 -0.47
N LEU A 133 15.81 6.44 0.76
CA LEU A 133 16.91 5.52 1.06
C LEU A 133 16.80 4.22 0.24
N ALA A 134 15.60 3.67 0.11
CA ALA A 134 15.37 2.46 -0.69
C ALA A 134 15.60 2.74 -2.18
N LEU A 135 15.14 3.89 -2.68
CA LEU A 135 15.38 4.32 -4.06
C LEU A 135 16.88 4.55 -4.32
N LEU A 136 17.60 5.17 -3.38
CA LEU A 136 19.03 5.40 -3.48
C LEU A 136 19.82 4.10 -3.56
N GLN A 137 19.47 3.10 -2.72
CA GLN A 137 20.10 1.77 -2.73
C GLN A 137 19.96 1.06 -4.08
N ASN A 138 18.94 1.39 -4.85
CA ASN A 138 18.68 0.81 -6.17
C ASN A 138 19.14 1.74 -7.33
N GLY A 139 19.86 2.84 -7.02
CA GLY A 139 20.33 3.78 -8.03
C GLY A 139 19.22 4.57 -8.73
N MET A 140 18.02 4.62 -8.12
CA MET A 140 16.82 5.24 -8.68
C MET A 140 16.62 6.68 -8.19
N LEU A 141 17.32 7.12 -7.13
CA LEU A 141 17.24 8.47 -6.60
C LEU A 141 18.30 9.36 -7.26
N LYS A 142 17.86 10.39 -8.01
CA LYS A 142 18.74 11.28 -8.78
C LYS A 142 18.20 12.71 -8.81
N GLY A 143 19.08 13.68 -9.15
CA GLY A 143 18.71 15.07 -9.35
C GLY A 143 18.05 15.71 -8.13
N GLU A 144 17.00 16.47 -8.33
CA GLU A 144 16.30 17.22 -7.28
C GLU A 144 15.81 16.33 -6.11
N ALA A 145 15.40 15.10 -6.40
CA ALA A 145 14.99 14.16 -5.35
C ALA A 145 16.16 13.78 -4.43
N LEU A 146 17.36 13.58 -4.99
CA LEU A 146 18.57 13.35 -4.20
C LEU A 146 18.94 14.57 -3.34
N ASP A 147 18.82 15.78 -3.88
CA ASP A 147 19.07 17.00 -3.12
C ASP A 147 18.10 17.17 -1.95
N LYS A 148 16.82 16.88 -2.15
CA LYS A 148 15.80 16.87 -1.08
C LYS A 148 16.12 15.84 -0.01
N PHE A 149 16.52 14.64 -0.40
CA PHE A 149 16.96 13.58 0.51
C PHE A 149 18.13 14.02 1.38
N LEU A 150 19.17 14.63 0.77
CA LEU A 150 20.34 15.09 1.49
C LEU A 150 20.00 16.20 2.49
N LYS A 151 19.16 17.17 2.12
CA LYS A 151 18.70 18.24 3.02
C LYS A 151 17.96 17.65 4.23
N ARG A 152 16.98 16.76 4.02
CA ARG A 152 16.28 16.09 5.12
C ARG A 152 17.21 15.26 6.01
N SER A 153 18.19 14.57 5.41
CA SER A 153 19.18 13.81 6.17
C SER A 153 19.91 14.68 7.20
N VAL A 154 20.32 15.91 6.78
CA VAL A 154 20.99 16.86 7.66
C VAL A 154 20.06 17.36 8.77
N GLU A 155 18.79 17.59 8.46
CA GLU A 155 17.79 18.05 9.43
C GLU A 155 17.44 16.99 10.47
N LEU A 156 17.39 15.73 10.06
CA LEU A 156 17.09 14.60 10.96
C LEU A 156 18.25 14.21 11.89
N ILE A 157 19.49 14.66 11.61
CA ILE A 157 20.68 14.41 12.44
C ILE A 157 20.89 15.51 13.49
N LYS A 158 20.31 16.69 13.31
CA LYS A 158 20.36 17.78 14.28
C LYS A 158 19.50 17.49 15.50
#